data_6e0faba635dd80311063881cdf9c88a9
#
_entry.id   6e0faba635dd80311063881cdf9c88a9
#
_cell.length_a   1.000
_cell.length_b   1.000
_cell.length_c   1.000
_cell.angle_alpha   90.00
_cell.angle_beta   90.00
_cell.angle_gamma   90.00
#
_symmetry.space_group_name_H-M   'P 1'
#
loop_
_entity.id
_entity.type
_entity.pdbx_description
1 polymer ?
#
loop_
_entity_poly.entity_id
_entity_poly.type
_entity_poly.pdbx_seq_one_letter_code
_entity_poly.pdbx_strand_id
1 'polypeptide(L)'
;QEKQIPCVLVFNKMDQKNAVCPEKIKDIPVLGVSARTKAGITELKETIAKAAKTEAVSKPLVSDLLDPSDFVILVVPIDKAAPKGRLILPQQQTIRDILEAGAVSIVVKDNELKNTLENIGKKPKLVITDSQAFGKVSKDTPEDILLTSFSILFARYKGELETMIAGVAAL
;
A
#
# COMPACT_ATOMS: atom_id res chain seq x y z
N GLN A 1 13.21 21.09 -4.94
CA GLN A 1 14.47 20.44 -5.37
C GLN A 1 15.04 19.46 -4.34
N GLU A 2 14.51 19.42 -3.13
CA GLU A 2 15.06 18.55 -2.06
C GLU A 2 14.69 17.06 -2.19
N LYS A 3 13.74 16.69 -3.02
CA LYS A 3 13.25 15.29 -3.06
C LYS A 3 13.62 14.47 -4.31
N GLN A 4 14.47 14.97 -5.19
CA GLN A 4 14.88 14.27 -6.45
C GLN A 4 13.74 13.53 -7.18
N ILE A 5 12.53 14.09 -7.12
CA ILE A 5 11.36 13.51 -7.78
C ILE A 5 11.42 13.86 -9.27
N PRO A 6 11.38 12.89 -10.17
CA PRO A 6 11.31 13.17 -11.60
C PRO A 6 10.06 13.99 -11.92
N CYS A 7 10.24 15.07 -12.66
CA CYS A 7 9.16 15.99 -13.02
C CYS A 7 9.06 16.12 -14.54
N VAL A 8 7.84 16.21 -15.04
CA VAL A 8 7.52 16.55 -16.43
C VAL A 8 6.55 17.71 -16.42
N LEU A 9 6.84 18.77 -17.17
CA LEU A 9 5.92 19.88 -17.32
C LEU A 9 5.00 19.65 -18.52
N VAL A 10 3.71 19.84 -18.31
CA VAL A 10 2.70 19.57 -19.33
C VAL A 10 1.91 20.85 -19.64
N PHE A 11 1.99 21.30 -20.89
CA PHE A 11 1.16 22.37 -21.40
C PHE A 11 -0.07 21.76 -22.09
N ASN A 12 -1.21 21.89 -21.46
CA ASN A 12 -2.46 21.38 -22.01
C ASN A 12 -3.15 22.44 -22.89
N LYS A 13 -4.18 22.00 -23.63
CA LYS A 13 -4.99 22.85 -24.53
C LYS A 13 -4.22 23.37 -25.76
N MET A 14 -3.27 22.58 -26.27
CA MET A 14 -2.51 22.95 -27.48
C MET A 14 -3.37 23.03 -28.75
N ASP A 15 -4.67 22.67 -28.66
CA ASP A 15 -5.67 22.87 -29.73
C ASP A 15 -6.20 24.28 -29.82
N GLN A 16 -5.85 25.19 -28.89
CA GLN A 16 -6.28 26.58 -28.94
C GLN A 16 -5.40 27.41 -29.86
N LYS A 17 -6.02 28.42 -30.52
CA LYS A 17 -5.28 29.42 -31.32
C LYS A 17 -4.25 30.14 -30.44
N ASN A 18 -3.01 30.24 -30.95
CA ASN A 18 -1.85 30.85 -30.26
C ASN A 18 -1.33 30.08 -29.04
N ALA A 19 -1.65 28.78 -28.88
CA ALA A 19 -0.99 27.98 -27.86
C ALA A 19 0.50 27.82 -28.21
N VAL A 20 1.38 28.19 -27.29
CA VAL A 20 2.84 28.07 -27.42
C VAL A 20 3.32 27.13 -26.33
N CYS A 21 4.11 26.14 -26.70
CA CYS A 21 4.76 25.23 -25.78
C CYS A 21 6.28 25.42 -25.89
N PRO A 22 6.97 25.85 -24.83
CA PRO A 22 8.42 25.91 -24.83
C PRO A 22 9.03 24.50 -24.88
N GLU A 23 10.17 24.33 -25.52
CA GLU A 23 10.84 23.02 -25.59
C GLU A 23 11.39 22.55 -24.24
N LYS A 24 11.88 23.50 -23.43
CA LYS A 24 12.43 23.24 -22.08
C LYS A 24 12.15 24.40 -21.15
N ILE A 25 11.96 24.11 -19.89
CA ILE A 25 11.97 25.12 -18.80
C ILE A 25 13.00 24.64 -17.78
N LYS A 26 14.12 25.39 -17.68
CA LYS A 26 15.33 24.95 -16.95
C LYS A 26 15.78 23.59 -17.53
N ASP A 27 15.97 22.57 -16.67
CA ASP A 27 16.35 21.21 -17.09
C ASP A 27 15.17 20.23 -17.10
N ILE A 28 13.93 20.74 -16.99
CA ILE A 28 12.73 19.91 -16.92
C ILE A 28 12.16 19.76 -18.34
N PRO A 29 11.91 18.53 -18.83
CA PRO A 29 11.25 18.29 -20.11
C PRO A 29 9.83 18.87 -20.11
N VAL A 30 9.46 19.46 -21.23
CA VAL A 30 8.14 20.06 -21.43
C VAL A 30 7.43 19.36 -22.57
N LEU A 31 6.15 19.03 -22.38
CA LEU A 31 5.31 18.41 -23.40
C LEU A 31 4.04 19.21 -23.64
N GLY A 32 3.76 19.49 -24.89
CA GLY A 32 2.51 20.08 -25.33
C GLY A 32 1.46 19.01 -25.62
N VAL A 33 0.30 19.10 -24.98
CA VAL A 33 -0.79 18.13 -25.18
C VAL A 33 -2.14 18.82 -25.38
N SER A 34 -3.07 18.10 -25.94
CA SER A 34 -4.49 18.49 -25.91
C SER A 34 -5.31 17.31 -25.42
N ALA A 35 -5.89 17.44 -24.25
CA ALA A 35 -6.81 16.44 -23.70
C ALA A 35 -8.10 16.31 -24.56
N ARG A 36 -8.48 17.39 -25.24
CA ARG A 36 -9.66 17.43 -26.12
C ARG A 36 -9.45 16.62 -27.39
N THR A 37 -8.32 16.86 -28.10
CA THR A 37 -8.01 16.18 -29.37
C THR A 37 -7.19 14.92 -29.19
N LYS A 38 -6.73 14.65 -27.97
CA LYS A 38 -5.80 13.56 -27.61
C LYS A 38 -4.40 13.69 -28.22
N ALA A 39 -4.07 14.82 -28.86
CA ALA A 39 -2.74 15.09 -29.38
C ALA A 39 -1.71 15.11 -28.26
N GLY A 40 -0.54 14.48 -28.44
CA GLY A 40 0.57 14.41 -27.48
C GLY A 40 0.32 13.50 -26.25
N ILE A 41 -0.86 12.89 -26.07
CA ILE A 41 -1.19 12.07 -24.90
C ILE A 41 -0.38 10.78 -24.86
N THR A 42 -0.12 10.17 -26.00
CA THR A 42 0.71 8.93 -26.06
C THR A 42 2.14 9.22 -25.63
N GLU A 43 2.74 10.27 -26.16
CA GLU A 43 4.10 10.71 -25.80
C GLU A 43 4.19 11.08 -24.31
N LEU A 44 3.16 11.75 -23.75
CA LEU A 44 3.08 12.04 -22.33
C LEU A 44 3.09 10.75 -21.50
N LYS A 45 2.30 9.74 -21.87
CA LYS A 45 2.28 8.44 -21.15
C LYS A 45 3.63 7.75 -21.19
N GLU A 46 4.32 7.75 -22.33
CA GLU A 46 5.65 7.17 -22.48
C GLU A 46 6.69 7.92 -21.64
N THR A 47 6.62 9.25 -21.63
CA THR A 47 7.52 10.09 -20.84
C THR A 47 7.34 9.88 -19.35
N ILE A 48 6.08 9.79 -18.88
CA ILE A 48 5.77 9.46 -17.49
C ILE A 48 6.30 8.05 -17.16
N ALA A 49 6.07 7.07 -18.03
CA ALA A 49 6.55 5.70 -17.80
C ALA A 49 8.07 5.61 -17.73
N LYS A 50 8.79 6.40 -18.54
CA LYS A 50 10.26 6.50 -18.50
C LYS A 50 10.75 7.21 -17.24
N ALA A 51 10.08 8.30 -16.84
CA ALA A 51 10.41 9.05 -15.63
C ALA A 51 10.10 8.26 -14.34
N ALA A 52 9.03 7.47 -14.35
CA ALA A 52 8.61 6.61 -13.24
C ALA A 52 9.43 5.32 -13.10
N LYS A 53 10.37 5.02 -14.00
CA LYS A 53 11.35 3.95 -13.86
C LYS A 53 12.43 4.29 -12.82
N THR A 54 12.03 4.69 -11.66
CA THR A 54 12.79 4.37 -10.46
C THR A 54 12.60 2.87 -10.26
N GLU A 55 13.70 2.15 -10.12
CA GLU A 55 13.65 0.77 -9.65
C GLU A 55 12.81 0.80 -8.38
N ALA A 56 11.55 0.43 -8.51
CA ALA A 56 10.74 0.08 -7.37
C ALA A 56 11.41 -1.18 -6.82
N VAL A 57 12.38 -1.02 -5.95
CA VAL A 57 12.70 -2.04 -4.98
C VAL A 57 11.37 -2.23 -4.25
N SER A 58 10.63 -3.24 -4.67
CA SER A 58 9.38 -3.62 -4.03
C SER A 58 9.77 -4.03 -2.62
N LYS A 59 9.70 -3.07 -1.70
CA LYS A 59 9.91 -3.38 -0.29
C LYS A 59 8.82 -4.37 0.09
N PRO A 60 9.16 -5.46 0.75
CA PRO A 60 8.15 -6.38 1.23
C PRO A 60 7.26 -5.67 2.26
N LEU A 61 5.98 -5.97 2.25
CA LEU A 61 5.04 -5.45 3.25
C LEU A 61 5.14 -6.28 4.53
N VAL A 62 5.09 -7.60 4.39
CA VAL A 62 5.15 -8.59 5.47
C VAL A 62 5.85 -9.89 5.05
N SER A 63 6.03 -10.13 3.76
CA SER A 63 6.56 -11.39 3.21
C SER A 63 7.96 -11.75 3.70
N ASP A 64 8.79 -10.77 4.01
CA ASP A 64 10.13 -10.98 4.59
C ASP A 64 10.13 -11.45 6.06
N LEU A 65 8.98 -11.43 6.71
CA LEU A 65 8.77 -11.93 8.07
C LEU A 65 8.20 -13.37 8.10
N LEU A 66 7.91 -13.93 6.93
CA LEU A 66 7.19 -15.17 6.77
C LEU A 66 8.04 -16.24 6.09
N ASP A 67 7.84 -17.48 6.53
CA ASP A 67 8.34 -18.68 5.87
C ASP A 67 7.21 -19.34 5.07
N PRO A 68 7.54 -20.12 4.01
CA PRO A 68 6.55 -20.90 3.29
C PRO A 68 5.71 -21.78 4.23
N SER A 69 4.41 -21.82 3.99
CA SER A 69 3.42 -22.53 4.80
C SER A 69 3.15 -21.92 6.18
N ASP A 70 3.69 -20.79 6.56
CA ASP A 70 3.25 -20.07 7.74
C ASP A 70 1.78 -19.66 7.64
N PHE A 71 1.07 -19.69 8.74
CA PHE A 71 -0.32 -19.22 8.82
C PHE A 71 -0.36 -17.79 9.32
N VAL A 72 -1.04 -16.93 8.57
CA VAL A 72 -1.27 -15.54 8.92
C VAL A 72 -2.77 -15.28 8.96
N ILE A 73 -3.28 -14.77 10.08
CA ILE A 73 -4.69 -14.41 10.22
C ILE A 73 -4.84 -12.90 10.03
N LEU A 74 -5.69 -12.53 9.07
CA LEU A 74 -6.10 -11.15 8.86
C LEU A 74 -7.49 -10.95 9.48
N VAL A 75 -7.56 -10.10 10.48
CA VAL A 75 -8.82 -9.75 11.15
C VAL A 75 -9.35 -8.47 10.55
N VAL A 76 -10.43 -8.59 9.79
CA VAL A 76 -11.03 -7.51 9.01
C VAL A 76 -12.41 -7.20 9.55
N PRO A 77 -12.59 -6.07 10.25
CA PRO A 77 -13.91 -5.65 10.68
C PRO A 77 -14.75 -5.32 9.44
N ILE A 78 -15.98 -5.85 9.40
CA ILE A 78 -16.94 -5.51 8.35
C ILE A 78 -17.71 -4.28 8.82
N ASP A 79 -17.21 -3.11 8.48
CA ASP A 79 -17.89 -1.86 8.75
C ASP A 79 -19.03 -1.62 7.74
N LYS A 80 -20.15 -1.05 8.23
CA LYS A 80 -21.27 -0.63 7.39
C LYS A 80 -20.90 0.51 6.42
N ALA A 81 -19.83 1.25 6.72
CA ALA A 81 -19.29 2.32 5.88
C ALA A 81 -18.37 1.80 4.76
N ALA A 82 -17.87 0.57 4.86
CA ALA A 82 -17.05 0.00 3.80
C ALA A 82 -17.88 -0.32 2.55
N PRO A 83 -17.35 -0.12 1.34
CA PRO A 83 -18.06 -0.50 0.12
C PRO A 83 -18.42 -1.97 0.15
N LYS A 84 -19.72 -2.29 -0.01
CA LYS A 84 -20.21 -3.67 -0.02
C LYS A 84 -19.44 -4.51 -1.05
N GLY A 85 -18.96 -5.67 -0.63
CA GLY A 85 -18.34 -6.67 -1.49
C GLY A 85 -16.88 -6.44 -1.84
N ARG A 86 -16.14 -5.53 -1.15
CA ARG A 86 -14.72 -5.27 -1.41
C ARG A 86 -13.93 -5.20 -0.11
N LEU A 87 -12.77 -5.87 -0.10
CA LEU A 87 -11.70 -5.57 0.82
C LEU A 87 -11.03 -4.25 0.39
N ILE A 88 -10.57 -3.45 1.34
CA ILE A 88 -9.83 -2.22 1.04
C ILE A 88 -8.42 -2.55 0.53
N LEU A 89 -7.81 -1.62 -0.19
CA LEU A 89 -6.52 -1.83 -0.85
C LEU A 89 -5.41 -2.34 0.10
N PRO A 90 -5.22 -1.82 1.33
CA PRO A 90 -4.24 -2.35 2.27
C PRO A 90 -4.42 -3.84 2.57
N GLN A 91 -5.65 -4.28 2.75
CA GLN A 91 -5.96 -5.69 3.03
C GLN A 91 -5.64 -6.57 1.83
N GLN A 92 -6.02 -6.15 0.62
CA GLN A 92 -5.72 -6.88 -0.61
C GLN A 92 -4.22 -6.98 -0.88
N GLN A 93 -3.46 -5.91 -0.68
CA GLN A 93 -2.02 -5.91 -0.85
C GLN A 93 -1.33 -6.82 0.16
N THR A 94 -1.76 -6.81 1.42
CA THR A 94 -1.21 -7.70 2.45
C THR A 94 -1.49 -9.17 2.13
N ILE A 95 -2.72 -9.52 1.71
CA ILE A 95 -3.06 -10.88 1.29
C ILE A 95 -2.13 -11.32 0.15
N ARG A 96 -1.96 -10.47 -0.86
CA ARG A 96 -1.10 -10.79 -1.99
C ARG A 96 0.35 -11.02 -1.57
N ASP A 97 0.89 -10.17 -0.73
CA ASP A 97 2.28 -10.27 -0.25
C ASP A 97 2.50 -11.55 0.58
N ILE A 98 1.52 -11.94 1.41
CA ILE A 98 1.54 -13.23 2.14
C ILE A 98 1.58 -14.43 1.18
N LEU A 99 0.75 -14.40 0.14
CA LEU A 99 0.69 -15.48 -0.84
C LEU A 99 1.97 -15.56 -1.69
N GLU A 100 2.57 -14.44 -2.03
CA GLU A 100 3.86 -14.37 -2.74
C GLU A 100 5.01 -14.94 -1.89
N ALA A 101 4.92 -14.89 -0.55
CA ALA A 101 5.84 -15.57 0.37
C ALA A 101 5.63 -17.10 0.45
N GLY A 102 4.60 -17.64 -0.20
CA GLY A 102 4.21 -19.06 -0.04
C GLY A 102 3.53 -19.36 1.29
N ALA A 103 3.11 -18.35 2.03
CA ALA A 103 2.40 -18.47 3.29
C ALA A 103 0.88 -18.54 3.07
N VAL A 104 0.14 -18.92 4.11
CA VAL A 104 -1.31 -19.11 4.09
C VAL A 104 -1.99 -17.90 4.71
N SER A 105 -2.88 -17.24 3.97
CA SER A 105 -3.68 -16.13 4.45
C SER A 105 -5.09 -16.59 4.85
N ILE A 106 -5.48 -16.34 6.09
CA ILE A 106 -6.79 -16.66 6.65
C ILE A 106 -7.46 -15.34 7.02
N VAL A 107 -8.58 -15.03 6.38
CA VAL A 107 -9.29 -13.77 6.58
C VAL A 107 -10.55 -14.03 7.40
N VAL A 108 -10.66 -13.36 8.54
CA VAL A 108 -11.76 -13.53 9.48
C VAL A 108 -12.32 -12.18 9.94
N LYS A 109 -13.53 -12.20 10.46
CA LYS A 109 -14.07 -11.03 11.18
C LYS A 109 -13.50 -10.96 12.59
N ASP A 110 -13.61 -9.80 13.18
CA ASP A 110 -13.14 -9.54 14.56
C ASP A 110 -13.81 -10.41 15.63
N ASN A 111 -15.03 -10.86 15.41
CA ASN A 111 -15.75 -11.76 16.32
C ASN A 111 -15.45 -13.25 16.09
N GLU A 112 -14.76 -13.60 14.99
CA GLU A 112 -14.44 -14.98 14.62
C GLU A 112 -12.99 -15.39 14.98
N LEU A 113 -12.15 -14.43 15.41
CA LEU A 113 -10.73 -14.68 15.68
C LEU A 113 -10.53 -15.80 16.69
N LYS A 114 -11.20 -15.72 17.85
CA LYS A 114 -11.04 -16.71 18.93
C LYS A 114 -11.40 -18.13 18.47
N ASN A 115 -12.56 -18.27 17.85
CA ASN A 115 -13.01 -19.55 17.30
C ASN A 115 -12.05 -20.08 16.22
N THR A 116 -11.51 -19.20 15.40
CA THR A 116 -10.53 -19.59 14.37
C THR A 116 -9.23 -20.08 15.01
N LEU A 117 -8.70 -19.39 16.02
CA LEU A 117 -7.50 -19.80 16.74
C LEU A 117 -7.64 -21.16 17.39
N GLU A 118 -8.81 -21.48 17.94
CA GLU A 118 -9.11 -22.75 18.58
C GLU A 118 -9.22 -23.91 17.58
N ASN A 119 -9.62 -23.65 16.33
CA ASN A 119 -9.97 -24.68 15.35
C ASN A 119 -9.00 -24.79 14.16
N ILE A 120 -8.03 -23.91 14.03
CA ILE A 120 -7.15 -23.85 12.86
C ILE A 120 -6.13 -25.02 12.79
N GLY A 121 -5.91 -25.71 13.89
CA GLY A 121 -5.04 -26.89 13.96
C GLY A 121 -3.53 -26.60 13.86
N LYS A 122 -3.13 -25.41 13.45
CA LYS A 122 -1.74 -24.96 13.40
C LYS A 122 -1.64 -23.55 13.97
N LYS A 123 -0.70 -23.32 14.88
CA LYS A 123 -0.47 -22.00 15.45
C LYS A 123 -0.10 -20.99 14.36
N PRO A 124 -0.82 -19.87 14.22
CA PRO A 124 -0.43 -18.82 13.29
C PRO A 124 0.83 -18.10 13.76
N LYS A 125 1.66 -17.69 12.82
CA LYS A 125 2.87 -16.91 13.09
C LYS A 125 2.53 -15.45 13.41
N LEU A 126 1.47 -14.92 12.75
CA LEU A 126 1.12 -13.51 12.82
C LEU A 126 -0.39 -13.30 12.71
N VAL A 127 -0.90 -12.38 13.52
CA VAL A 127 -2.25 -11.81 13.38
C VAL A 127 -2.11 -10.34 12.94
N ILE A 128 -2.87 -9.94 11.93
CA ILE A 128 -2.88 -8.58 11.37
C ILE A 128 -4.30 -8.03 11.46
N THR A 129 -4.49 -6.83 11.98
CA THR A 129 -5.81 -6.24 12.13
C THR A 129 -5.85 -4.76 11.76
N ASP A 130 -7.04 -4.21 11.64
CA ASP A 130 -7.21 -2.75 11.55
C ASP A 130 -7.00 -2.08 12.90
N SER A 131 -6.48 -0.85 12.90
CA SER A 131 -6.22 -0.09 14.12
C SER A 131 -7.47 0.09 14.98
N GLN A 132 -8.65 0.18 14.36
CA GLN A 132 -9.94 0.30 15.07
C GLN A 132 -10.31 -0.96 15.88
N ALA A 133 -9.94 -2.14 15.38
CA ALA A 133 -10.22 -3.41 16.05
C ALA A 133 -9.09 -3.86 16.98
N PHE A 134 -7.95 -3.16 17.00
CA PHE A 134 -6.73 -3.58 17.67
C PHE A 134 -6.94 -3.91 19.16
N GLY A 135 -7.66 -3.04 19.88
CA GLY A 135 -7.90 -3.24 21.32
C GLY A 135 -8.76 -4.46 21.67
N LYS A 136 -9.62 -4.92 20.74
CA LYS A 136 -10.38 -6.16 20.89
C LYS A 136 -9.54 -7.37 20.48
N VAL A 137 -8.89 -7.28 19.33
CA VAL A 137 -8.08 -8.36 18.76
C VAL A 137 -6.89 -8.70 19.67
N SER A 138 -6.28 -7.71 20.32
CA SER A 138 -5.18 -7.94 21.26
C SER A 138 -5.57 -8.75 22.49
N LYS A 139 -6.82 -8.63 22.94
CA LYS A 139 -7.36 -9.43 24.07
C LYS A 139 -7.64 -10.88 23.68
N ASP A 140 -7.99 -11.10 22.42
CA ASP A 140 -8.33 -12.42 21.89
C ASP A 140 -7.12 -13.16 21.31
N THR A 141 -5.99 -12.46 21.12
CA THR A 141 -4.73 -13.04 20.58
C THR A 141 -3.83 -13.48 21.74
N PRO A 142 -3.43 -14.75 21.82
CA PRO A 142 -2.47 -15.24 22.79
C PRO A 142 -1.13 -14.48 22.72
N GLU A 143 -0.47 -14.29 23.86
CA GLU A 143 0.80 -13.52 23.97
C GLU A 143 1.96 -14.13 23.17
N ASP A 144 1.90 -15.41 22.87
CA ASP A 144 2.87 -16.15 22.08
C ASP A 144 2.64 -16.11 20.57
N ILE A 145 1.66 -15.31 20.10
CA ILE A 145 1.37 -15.03 18.70
C ILE A 145 1.66 -13.54 18.42
N LEU A 146 2.46 -13.28 17.39
CA LEU A 146 2.76 -11.91 17.00
C LEU A 146 1.49 -11.20 16.51
N LEU A 147 1.29 -9.94 16.94
CA LEU A 147 0.17 -9.10 16.56
C LEU A 147 0.66 -7.77 15.98
N THR A 148 0.10 -7.35 14.87
CA THR A 148 0.35 -6.05 14.26
C THR A 148 -0.91 -5.48 13.61
N SER A 149 -0.82 -4.26 13.07
CA SER A 149 -1.90 -3.66 12.29
C SER A 149 -1.48 -3.37 10.86
N PHE A 150 -2.46 -3.28 9.95
CA PHE A 150 -2.21 -2.85 8.58
C PHE A 150 -1.50 -1.50 8.54
N SER A 151 -1.87 -0.55 9.38
CA SER A 151 -1.23 0.77 9.43
C SER A 151 0.25 0.70 9.83
N ILE A 152 0.64 -0.16 10.75
CA ILE A 152 2.04 -0.38 11.14
C ILE A 152 2.82 -1.00 9.97
N LEU A 153 2.28 -2.02 9.31
CA LEU A 153 2.91 -2.62 8.13
C LEU A 153 3.11 -1.61 7.00
N PHE A 154 2.11 -0.77 6.75
CA PHE A 154 2.23 0.27 5.73
C PHE A 154 3.18 1.40 6.11
N ALA A 155 3.28 1.77 7.39
CA ALA A 155 4.31 2.68 7.88
C ALA A 155 5.72 2.11 7.65
N ARG A 156 5.92 0.82 7.92
CA ARG A 156 7.16 0.11 7.63
C ARG A 156 7.46 0.10 6.13
N TYR A 157 6.50 -0.25 5.30
CA TYR A 157 6.62 -0.26 3.85
C TYR A 157 7.04 1.10 3.28
N LYS A 158 6.45 2.19 3.79
CA LYS A 158 6.79 3.56 3.40
C LYS A 158 8.14 4.04 3.96
N GLY A 159 8.70 3.36 4.94
CA GLY A 159 9.92 3.79 5.64
C GLY A 159 9.67 4.85 6.72
N GLU A 160 8.43 4.96 7.21
CA GLU A 160 8.02 5.95 8.23
C GLU A 160 7.97 5.37 9.64
N LEU A 161 8.17 4.05 9.81
CA LEU A 161 7.97 3.35 11.09
C LEU A 161 8.87 3.88 12.20
N GLU A 162 10.16 4.09 11.93
CA GLU A 162 11.11 4.61 12.93
C GLU A 162 10.73 6.02 13.40
N THR A 163 10.29 6.86 12.46
CA THR A 163 9.82 8.22 12.80
C THR A 163 8.57 8.18 13.67
N MET A 164 7.65 7.24 13.38
CA MET A 164 6.45 7.05 14.20
C MET A 164 6.77 6.54 15.60
N ILE A 165 7.70 5.58 15.73
CA ILE A 165 8.16 5.05 17.03
C ILE A 165 8.81 6.16 17.86
N ALA A 166 9.68 6.95 17.24
CA ALA A 166 10.31 8.09 17.91
C ALA A 166 9.28 9.13 18.37
N GLY A 167 8.23 9.37 17.57
CA GLY A 167 7.13 10.26 17.94
C GLY A 167 6.33 9.81 19.16
N VAL A 168 6.10 8.50 19.29
CA VAL A 168 5.41 7.92 20.46
C VAL A 168 6.25 8.06 21.73
N ALA A 169 7.56 7.93 21.63
CA ALA A 169 8.47 8.10 22.77
C ALA A 169 8.58 9.55 23.26
N ALA A 170 8.09 10.52 22.48
CA ALA A 170 8.08 11.94 22.81
C ALA A 170 6.79 12.40 23.52
N LEU A 171 5.78 11.53 23.63
CA LEU A 171 4.51 11.77 24.34
C LEU A 171 4.59 11.30 25.79
#